data_f633462145afac2a476f9d18225c09cf
#
_entry.id   f633462145afac2a476f9d18225c09cf
#
_cell.length_a   1.000
_cell.length_b   1.000
_cell.length_c   1.000
_cell.angle_alpha   90.00
_cell.angle_beta   90.00
_cell.angle_gamma   90.00
#
_symmetry.space_group_name_H-M   'P 1'
#
loop_
_entity.id
_entity.type
_entity.pdbx_description
1 polymer ?
#
loop_
_entity_poly.entity_id
_entity_poly.type
_entity_poly.pdbx_seq_one_letter_code
_entity_poly.pdbx_strand_id
1 'polypeptide(L)'
;MKKLSLLLIAFLCPFIISAQEVFQTNFQTETEFQQWLVVDNNADENTWQFDPYAEPSKTFYNYHSTNAADDWFISPAITSAETGTLAVSFSVQGSSYVEKIEVFYGKEQTAEAMTNRLSDVISLGNEITNHLYLINANVNEPIYIGFRACSDADKWRLYLCEVNVQFTSNPVDIQAAEFISPVTDFGLDQETVTVKVKNTGNVDVNSFDISFSIDEVTIATETVNQPLAVGGEMEYTFTAKADLSEPRKTFALKAWTTHPDDVNSTNDACSVNVLHKAPASVPYVMGFEANEYTDGITMFNLNEDEGNWDLYTDPWWSLAHTGDYCLAYNYDKNNNANDWAILEPITVEEPGYYVLKFWYSGDDTHPEKLAVYYGNEATPESMTNKIVEYAPFARGEYEESINIIYINQPQTVCIGFYAFSDKDENWLCVDDVVFEKIDAESVDMAVLPITNPQQYVHKGSKKDVSFALRNLGIVDVTSTLRVMIDEDVIYEEEINVVAQEIKDYVL
;
A
#
# COMPACT_ATOMS: atom_id res chain seq x y z
N MET A 1 13.55 -38.35 4.65
CA MET A 1 14.87 -37.73 4.51
C MET A 1 15.03 -37.28 3.06
N LYS A 2 14.60 -36.03 2.76
CA LYS A 2 14.86 -35.39 1.48
C LYS A 2 16.15 -34.61 1.64
N LYS A 3 17.18 -34.99 0.89
CA LYS A 3 18.43 -34.22 0.80
C LYS A 3 18.09 -32.93 0.09
N LEU A 4 18.11 -31.81 0.82
CA LEU A 4 18.13 -30.47 0.25
C LEU A 4 19.52 -30.29 -0.35
N SER A 5 19.63 -30.28 -1.65
CA SER A 5 20.85 -29.89 -2.33
C SER A 5 20.96 -28.37 -2.22
N LEU A 6 21.86 -27.91 -1.38
CA LEU A 6 22.29 -26.52 -1.35
C LEU A 6 22.94 -26.23 -2.71
N LEU A 7 22.21 -25.54 -3.58
CA LEU A 7 22.78 -25.00 -4.82
C LEU A 7 23.55 -23.74 -4.40
N LEU A 8 24.84 -23.90 -4.22
CA LEU A 8 25.77 -22.79 -4.08
C LEU A 8 25.77 -22.08 -5.45
N ILE A 9 24.95 -21.04 -5.61
CA ILE A 9 25.02 -20.15 -6.76
C ILE A 9 26.28 -19.31 -6.51
N ALA A 10 27.42 -19.82 -6.96
CA ALA A 10 28.58 -18.97 -7.15
C ALA A 10 28.17 -17.88 -8.12
N PHE A 11 28.16 -16.65 -7.69
CA PHE A 11 27.98 -15.48 -8.52
C PHE A 11 29.16 -15.45 -9.51
N LEU A 12 29.02 -16.12 -10.62
CA LEU A 12 29.85 -15.87 -11.79
C LEU A 12 29.38 -14.53 -12.34
N CYS A 13 29.99 -13.45 -11.87
CA CYS A 13 30.01 -12.21 -12.62
C CYS A 13 30.71 -12.53 -13.96
N PRO A 14 30.02 -12.64 -15.09
CA PRO A 14 30.69 -12.88 -16.36
C PRO A 14 31.35 -11.57 -16.79
N PHE A 15 32.67 -11.61 -16.95
CA PHE A 15 33.46 -10.62 -17.65
C PHE A 15 33.85 -9.33 -16.89
N ILE A 16 34.71 -9.46 -15.88
CA ILE A 16 35.68 -8.40 -15.63
C ILE A 16 37.07 -8.94 -16.14
N ILE A 17 37.39 -8.61 -17.40
CA ILE A 17 38.63 -9.09 -18.03
C ILE A 17 39.89 -8.46 -17.40
N SER A 18 39.76 -7.54 -16.42
CA SER A 18 40.89 -6.97 -15.66
C SER A 18 40.58 -6.64 -14.20
N ALA A 19 39.54 -7.22 -13.60
CA ALA A 19 39.28 -6.98 -12.17
C ALA A 19 40.25 -7.77 -11.31
N GLN A 20 40.91 -7.07 -10.39
CA GLN A 20 41.78 -7.68 -9.38
C GLN A 20 41.07 -7.61 -8.04
N GLU A 21 40.87 -8.76 -7.39
CA GLU A 21 40.36 -8.81 -6.04
C GLU A 21 41.29 -8.05 -5.08
N VAL A 22 40.73 -7.13 -4.34
CA VAL A 22 41.46 -6.28 -3.38
C VAL A 22 41.13 -6.69 -1.95
N PHE A 23 39.87 -7.07 -1.70
CA PHE A 23 39.37 -7.47 -0.40
C PHE A 23 38.14 -8.36 -0.55
N GLN A 24 38.05 -9.44 0.24
CA GLN A 24 36.87 -10.29 0.31
C GLN A 24 36.68 -10.84 1.73
N THR A 25 35.42 -10.94 2.17
CA THR A 25 35.03 -11.66 3.37
C THR A 25 33.61 -12.18 3.24
N ASN A 26 33.34 -13.36 3.82
CA ASN A 26 32.02 -13.93 3.96
C ASN A 26 31.65 -14.22 5.42
N PHE A 27 32.41 -13.67 6.34
CA PHE A 27 32.22 -13.71 7.79
C PHE A 27 32.03 -15.11 8.38
N GLN A 28 32.71 -16.12 7.85
CA GLN A 28 32.59 -17.50 8.35
C GLN A 28 33.31 -17.71 9.69
N THR A 29 34.19 -16.83 10.07
CA THR A 29 34.98 -16.94 11.29
C THR A 29 34.90 -15.68 12.16
N GLU A 30 35.01 -15.87 13.48
CA GLU A 30 35.09 -14.76 14.42
C GLU A 30 36.30 -13.85 14.16
N THR A 31 37.39 -14.40 13.63
CA THR A 31 38.58 -13.64 13.27
C THR A 31 38.29 -12.64 12.15
N GLU A 32 37.48 -13.00 11.15
CA GLU A 32 37.08 -12.09 10.09
C GLU A 32 36.19 -10.96 10.66
N PHE A 33 35.23 -11.28 11.54
CA PHE A 33 34.41 -10.30 12.21
C PHE A 33 35.20 -9.31 13.05
N GLN A 34 36.21 -9.81 13.83
CA GLN A 34 37.03 -8.99 14.73
C GLN A 34 37.98 -8.00 14.01
N GLN A 35 38.19 -8.13 12.69
CA GLN A 35 38.89 -7.13 11.89
C GLN A 35 38.09 -5.87 11.62
N TRP A 36 36.80 -5.97 11.78
CA TRP A 36 35.83 -4.86 11.57
C TRP A 36 35.61 -4.10 12.85
N LEU A 37 35.42 -2.79 12.74
CA LEU A 37 35.05 -1.96 13.88
C LEU A 37 33.56 -1.95 14.04
N VAL A 38 33.10 -2.34 15.24
CA VAL A 38 31.68 -2.19 15.65
C VAL A 38 31.54 -0.90 16.45
N VAL A 39 30.57 -0.06 16.11
CA VAL A 39 30.22 1.17 16.85
C VAL A 39 28.73 1.17 17.15
N ASP A 40 28.40 1.17 18.43
CA ASP A 40 27.06 1.43 18.96
C ASP A 40 26.93 2.95 19.12
N ASN A 41 26.34 3.63 18.13
CA ASN A 41 26.35 5.09 18.05
C ASN A 41 25.22 5.72 18.90
N ASN A 42 24.13 4.99 19.14
CA ASN A 42 23.01 5.41 20.01
C ASN A 42 23.18 4.95 21.46
N ALA A 43 24.22 4.15 21.76
CA ALA A 43 24.57 3.65 23.09
C ALA A 43 23.44 2.86 23.77
N ASP A 44 22.75 2.00 23.03
CA ASP A 44 21.64 1.20 23.54
C ASP A 44 22.01 -0.27 23.86
N GLU A 45 23.31 -0.64 23.71
CA GLU A 45 23.89 -1.95 23.97
C GLU A 45 23.49 -3.04 22.96
N ASN A 46 22.70 -2.71 21.92
CA ASN A 46 22.42 -3.61 20.80
C ASN A 46 23.17 -3.13 19.56
N THR A 47 23.93 -4.02 18.94
CA THR A 47 24.80 -3.66 17.82
C THR A 47 25.12 -4.89 16.97
N TRP A 48 26.06 -4.76 16.03
CA TRP A 48 26.53 -5.84 15.19
C TRP A 48 27.24 -6.93 16.01
N GLN A 49 26.89 -8.18 15.73
CA GLN A 49 27.29 -9.36 16.48
C GLN A 49 27.76 -10.49 15.55
N PHE A 50 28.55 -11.41 16.12
CA PHE A 50 28.93 -12.68 15.50
C PHE A 50 28.34 -13.85 16.29
N ASP A 51 27.65 -14.76 15.57
CA ASP A 51 27.18 -16.03 16.13
C ASP A 51 27.53 -17.15 15.13
N PRO A 52 28.40 -18.12 15.49
CA PRO A 52 28.81 -19.19 14.59
C PRO A 52 27.67 -20.11 14.14
N TYR A 53 26.51 -20.00 14.75
CA TYR A 53 25.33 -20.81 14.44
C TYR A 53 24.23 -20.01 13.72
N ALA A 54 24.42 -18.70 13.55
CA ALA A 54 23.43 -17.87 12.83
C ALA A 54 23.42 -18.18 11.33
N GLU A 55 22.27 -18.10 10.72
CA GLU A 55 22.03 -18.24 9.28
C GLU A 55 21.09 -17.10 8.81
N PRO A 56 21.25 -16.58 7.60
CA PRO A 56 22.15 -17.03 6.52
C PRO A 56 23.59 -16.55 6.67
N SER A 57 23.86 -15.61 7.53
CA SER A 57 25.21 -15.13 7.86
C SER A 57 25.47 -15.22 9.36
N LYS A 58 26.75 -15.39 9.72
CA LYS A 58 27.19 -15.38 11.11
C LYS A 58 27.36 -13.96 11.65
N THR A 59 27.30 -12.95 10.81
CA THR A 59 27.38 -11.53 11.14
C THR A 59 26.02 -10.86 10.92
N PHE A 60 25.49 -10.26 11.97
CA PHE A 60 24.18 -9.62 11.94
C PHE A 60 24.12 -8.46 12.93
N TYR A 61 23.26 -7.49 12.65
CA TYR A 61 22.75 -6.53 13.63
C TYR A 61 21.55 -7.13 14.34
N ASN A 62 21.48 -6.96 15.67
CA ASN A 62 20.35 -7.43 16.47
C ASN A 62 19.54 -6.23 16.96
N TYR A 63 18.21 -6.29 16.80
CA TYR A 63 17.31 -5.19 17.10
C TYR A 63 17.24 -4.80 18.59
N HIS A 64 16.82 -3.56 18.86
CA HIS A 64 16.37 -3.12 20.17
C HIS A 64 14.85 -2.90 20.17
N SER A 65 14.17 -3.27 21.27
CA SER A 65 12.70 -3.25 21.34
C SER A 65 12.07 -1.85 21.40
N THR A 66 12.85 -0.83 21.77
CA THR A 66 12.35 0.55 21.94
C THR A 66 13.18 1.61 21.24
N ASN A 67 14.39 1.29 20.80
CA ASN A 67 15.27 2.24 20.14
C ASN A 67 15.48 1.84 18.69
N ALA A 68 15.43 2.84 17.80
CA ALA A 68 15.83 2.64 16.41
C ALA A 68 17.33 2.41 16.31
N ALA A 69 17.76 1.60 15.33
CA ALA A 69 19.16 1.31 15.08
C ALA A 69 19.93 2.56 14.63
N ASP A 70 21.13 2.73 15.16
CA ASP A 70 22.14 3.67 14.67
C ASP A 70 23.54 3.09 14.93
N ASP A 71 23.84 1.98 14.24
CA ASP A 71 24.99 1.14 14.56
C ASP A 71 25.83 0.87 13.34
N TRP A 72 27.15 1.03 13.49
CA TRP A 72 28.07 0.91 12.40
C TRP A 72 28.90 -0.37 12.48
N PHE A 73 29.16 -0.95 11.31
CA PHE A 73 30.10 -2.03 11.07
C PHE A 73 31.05 -1.60 9.95
N ILE A 74 32.28 -1.26 10.34
CA ILE A 74 33.25 -0.57 9.48
C ILE A 74 34.41 -1.49 9.12
N SER A 75 34.67 -1.66 7.82
CA SER A 75 35.69 -2.54 7.29
C SER A 75 37.10 -2.20 7.78
N PRO A 76 38.06 -3.14 7.75
CA PRO A 76 39.48 -2.82 7.77
C PRO A 76 39.87 -1.96 6.56
N ALA A 77 41.07 -1.41 6.57
CA ALA A 77 41.61 -0.60 5.48
C ALA A 77 41.68 -1.40 4.17
N ILE A 78 41.06 -0.85 3.14
CA ILE A 78 41.09 -1.36 1.76
C ILE A 78 41.99 -0.41 0.94
N THR A 79 43.03 -0.94 0.31
CA THR A 79 43.96 -0.13 -0.48
C THR A 79 44.10 -0.70 -1.88
N SER A 80 44.10 0.17 -2.90
CA SER A 80 44.42 -0.21 -4.27
C SER A 80 45.88 0.04 -4.60
N ALA A 81 46.48 -0.85 -5.39
CA ALA A 81 47.82 -0.70 -5.91
C ALA A 81 47.92 0.31 -7.07
N GLU A 82 46.78 0.70 -7.65
CA GLU A 82 46.67 1.62 -8.77
C GLU A 82 45.54 2.64 -8.49
N THR A 83 45.62 3.81 -9.16
CA THR A 83 44.51 4.77 -9.18
C THR A 83 43.49 4.31 -10.18
N GLY A 84 42.22 4.23 -9.78
CA GLY A 84 41.11 3.77 -10.61
C GLY A 84 39.82 3.66 -9.80
N THR A 85 39.02 2.64 -10.07
CA THR A 85 37.76 2.40 -9.42
C THR A 85 37.75 1.11 -8.63
N LEU A 86 37.23 1.14 -7.42
CA LEU A 86 36.86 -0.03 -6.62
C LEU A 86 35.38 -0.33 -6.80
N ALA A 87 35.08 -1.53 -7.29
CA ALA A 87 33.75 -2.10 -7.32
C ALA A 87 33.49 -2.81 -5.97
N VAL A 88 32.62 -2.24 -5.17
CA VAL A 88 32.23 -2.76 -3.84
C VAL A 88 30.93 -3.51 -3.97
N SER A 89 30.96 -4.82 -3.92
CA SER A 89 29.78 -5.68 -3.91
C SER A 89 29.54 -6.29 -2.53
N PHE A 90 28.28 -6.43 -2.14
CA PHE A 90 27.90 -7.06 -0.89
C PHE A 90 26.52 -7.71 -0.98
N SER A 91 26.28 -8.69 -0.10
CA SER A 91 25.01 -9.40 0.03
C SER A 91 24.44 -9.16 1.41
N VAL A 92 23.16 -8.79 1.49
CA VAL A 92 22.44 -8.51 2.72
C VAL A 92 21.05 -9.17 2.74
N GLN A 93 20.56 -9.44 3.93
CA GLN A 93 19.21 -9.95 4.14
C GLN A 93 18.63 -9.35 5.41
N GLY A 94 17.36 -9.02 5.38
CA GLY A 94 16.58 -8.64 6.55
C GLY A 94 15.77 -9.80 7.11
N SER A 95 14.56 -9.49 7.56
CA SER A 95 13.61 -10.44 8.12
C SER A 95 12.20 -10.16 7.56
N SER A 96 11.18 -10.85 8.09
CA SER A 96 9.77 -10.51 7.80
C SER A 96 9.36 -9.12 8.31
N TYR A 97 10.11 -8.57 9.27
CA TYR A 97 10.01 -7.18 9.70
C TYR A 97 11.02 -6.39 8.89
N VAL A 98 10.58 -5.51 8.01
CA VAL A 98 11.45 -4.76 7.10
C VAL A 98 12.59 -4.09 7.85
N GLU A 99 13.83 -4.53 7.56
CA GLU A 99 15.08 -3.97 8.09
C GLU A 99 15.61 -2.89 7.16
N LYS A 100 16.46 -1.99 7.68
CA LYS A 100 17.02 -0.88 6.91
C LYS A 100 18.51 -0.78 7.11
N ILE A 101 19.26 -0.56 6.01
CA ILE A 101 20.70 -0.36 6.02
C ILE A 101 21.09 0.79 5.08
N GLU A 102 22.14 1.51 5.45
CA GLU A 102 22.81 2.49 4.61
C GLU A 102 24.28 2.12 4.48
N VAL A 103 24.90 2.46 3.35
CA VAL A 103 26.32 2.16 3.11
C VAL A 103 27.07 3.45 2.80
N PHE A 104 28.23 3.59 3.43
CA PHE A 104 29.09 4.75 3.32
C PHE A 104 30.53 4.33 3.10
N TYR A 105 31.40 5.28 2.73
CA TYR A 105 32.83 5.11 2.80
C TYR A 105 33.52 6.34 3.38
N GLY A 106 34.70 6.10 3.92
CA GLY A 106 35.52 7.11 4.55
C GLY A 106 37.02 6.82 4.44
N LYS A 107 37.85 7.71 5.00
CA LYS A 107 39.30 7.62 4.99
C LYS A 107 39.90 7.14 6.30
N GLU A 108 39.09 6.96 7.34
CA GLU A 108 39.46 6.46 8.65
C GLU A 108 38.43 5.44 9.14
N GLN A 109 38.82 4.49 9.98
CA GLN A 109 37.94 3.46 10.53
C GLN A 109 37.19 4.01 11.75
N THR A 110 36.33 5.04 11.54
CA THR A 110 35.49 5.63 12.57
C THR A 110 34.12 6.00 11.97
N ALA A 111 33.05 6.05 12.79
CA ALA A 111 31.74 6.44 12.33
C ALA A 111 31.71 7.88 11.78
N GLU A 112 32.44 8.80 12.42
CA GLU A 112 32.53 10.19 12.02
C GLU A 112 33.22 10.39 10.65
N ALA A 113 34.12 9.47 10.27
CA ALA A 113 34.81 9.51 8.97
C ALA A 113 33.94 8.97 7.80
N MET A 114 32.82 8.31 8.08
CA MET A 114 31.89 7.76 7.08
C MET A 114 31.03 8.88 6.46
N THR A 115 31.64 9.78 5.72
CA THR A 115 31.01 11.01 5.19
C THR A 115 30.54 10.92 3.75
N ASN A 116 30.97 9.90 3.00
CA ASN A 116 30.57 9.70 1.62
C ASN A 116 29.55 8.59 1.54
N ARG A 117 28.30 8.95 1.28
CA ARG A 117 27.20 8.01 1.16
C ARG A 117 27.26 7.27 -0.17
N LEU A 118 27.18 5.94 -0.16
CA LEU A 118 27.15 5.09 -1.33
C LEU A 118 25.73 4.68 -1.72
N SER A 119 24.87 4.40 -0.74
CA SER A 119 23.51 3.97 -0.99
C SER A 119 22.49 4.92 -0.37
N ASP A 120 21.30 5.02 -0.95
CA ASP A 120 20.12 5.41 -0.21
C ASP A 120 19.78 4.34 0.83
N VAL A 121 18.76 4.60 1.67
CA VAL A 121 18.30 3.58 2.62
C VAL A 121 17.79 2.37 1.84
N ILE A 122 18.42 1.22 2.08
CA ILE A 122 18.03 -0.05 1.50
C ILE A 122 17.08 -0.73 2.48
N SER A 123 15.84 -0.98 2.03
CA SER A 123 14.84 -1.74 2.79
C SER A 123 14.95 -3.22 2.45
N LEU A 124 15.07 -4.08 3.46
CA LEU A 124 15.42 -5.49 3.33
C LEU A 124 14.31 -6.38 3.91
N GLY A 125 13.88 -7.35 3.13
CA GLY A 125 13.00 -8.44 3.54
C GLY A 125 13.73 -9.76 3.75
N ASN A 126 13.00 -10.87 3.66
CA ASN A 126 13.51 -12.24 3.89
C ASN A 126 14.47 -12.77 2.79
N GLU A 127 14.53 -12.10 1.64
CA GLU A 127 15.37 -12.53 0.52
C GLU A 127 16.76 -11.91 0.60
N ILE A 128 17.80 -12.68 0.18
CA ILE A 128 19.14 -12.13 0.04
C ILE A 128 19.17 -11.22 -1.18
N THR A 129 19.57 -9.97 -0.98
CA THR A 129 19.77 -8.99 -2.05
C THR A 129 21.25 -8.70 -2.23
N ASN A 130 21.65 -8.49 -3.50
CA ASN A 130 23.03 -8.18 -3.88
C ASN A 130 23.10 -6.74 -4.36
N HIS A 131 24.12 -6.03 -3.92
CA HIS A 131 24.34 -4.63 -4.25
C HIS A 131 25.76 -4.43 -4.73
N LEU A 132 25.97 -3.47 -5.65
CA LEU A 132 27.28 -3.07 -6.15
C LEU A 132 27.34 -1.55 -6.26
N TYR A 133 28.42 -0.95 -5.77
CA TYR A 133 28.69 0.47 -5.85
C TYR A 133 30.14 0.72 -6.29
N LEU A 134 30.36 1.82 -6.98
CA LEU A 134 31.66 2.21 -7.50
C LEU A 134 32.26 3.34 -6.68
N ILE A 135 33.53 3.22 -6.29
CA ILE A 135 34.27 4.22 -5.52
C ILE A 135 35.58 4.56 -6.27
N ASN A 136 35.80 5.84 -6.50
CA ASN A 136 37.10 6.29 -7.02
C ASN A 136 38.18 6.12 -5.94
N ALA A 137 39.25 5.41 -6.26
CA ALA A 137 40.38 5.12 -5.37
C ALA A 137 41.68 5.66 -5.93
N ASN A 138 42.49 6.28 -5.06
CA ASN A 138 43.85 6.65 -5.37
C ASN A 138 44.81 5.54 -4.90
N VAL A 139 45.96 5.42 -5.59
CA VAL A 139 46.97 4.46 -5.25
C VAL A 139 47.43 4.61 -3.80
N ASN A 140 47.43 3.47 -3.04
CA ASN A 140 47.85 3.38 -1.64
C ASN A 140 47.11 4.30 -0.65
N GLU A 141 46.00 4.94 -1.02
CA GLU A 141 45.12 5.63 -0.08
C GLU A 141 44.14 4.62 0.52
N PRO A 142 44.04 4.51 1.86
CA PRO A 142 43.08 3.60 2.48
C PRO A 142 41.64 4.14 2.34
N ILE A 143 40.74 3.21 2.04
CA ILE A 143 39.31 3.42 2.05
C ILE A 143 38.70 2.43 3.04
N TYR A 144 37.70 2.88 3.78
CA TYR A 144 36.92 2.07 4.72
C TYR A 144 35.46 2.09 4.29
N ILE A 145 34.80 0.94 4.29
CA ILE A 145 33.39 0.79 3.99
C ILE A 145 32.62 0.66 5.29
N GLY A 146 31.64 1.51 5.50
CA GLY A 146 30.80 1.50 6.69
C GLY A 146 29.36 1.07 6.35
N PHE A 147 28.89 0.01 7.00
CA PHE A 147 27.51 -0.45 6.97
C PHE A 147 26.79 0.07 8.21
N ARG A 148 25.79 0.93 8.04
CA ARG A 148 24.99 1.48 9.12
C ARG A 148 23.64 0.79 9.17
N ALA A 149 23.36 0.04 10.25
CA ALA A 149 22.02 -0.39 10.56
C ALA A 149 21.19 0.85 10.96
N CYS A 150 20.04 1.05 10.34
CA CYS A 150 19.14 2.19 10.57
C CYS A 150 17.66 1.79 10.60
N SER A 151 17.37 0.55 11.00
CA SER A 151 16.03 -0.01 11.18
C SER A 151 15.27 0.72 12.30
N ASP A 152 13.96 0.78 12.18
CA ASP A 152 13.07 1.24 13.26
C ASP A 152 13.19 0.29 14.47
N ALA A 153 12.72 0.72 15.63
CA ALA A 153 12.64 -0.12 16.82
C ALA A 153 11.75 -1.36 16.59
N ASP A 154 12.01 -2.41 17.40
CA ASP A 154 11.20 -3.64 17.44
C ASP A 154 11.08 -4.40 16.10
N LYS A 155 12.17 -4.37 15.31
CA LYS A 155 12.29 -5.20 14.11
C LYS A 155 12.85 -6.59 14.45
N TRP A 156 13.83 -7.11 13.71
CA TRP A 156 14.46 -8.40 14.04
C TRP A 156 15.97 -8.35 13.77
N ARG A 157 16.45 -9.09 12.79
CA ARG A 157 17.87 -9.18 12.45
C ARG A 157 18.14 -8.72 11.03
N LEU A 158 19.21 -7.97 10.88
CA LEU A 158 19.82 -7.57 9.63
C LEU A 158 21.11 -8.34 9.45
N TYR A 159 21.26 -9.11 8.38
CA TYR A 159 22.43 -9.92 8.09
C TYR A 159 23.30 -9.28 7.00
N LEU A 160 24.62 -9.26 7.22
CA LEU A 160 25.61 -8.97 6.19
C LEU A 160 26.31 -10.30 5.83
N CYS A 161 26.08 -10.80 4.59
CA CYS A 161 26.48 -12.15 4.22
C CYS A 161 27.86 -12.21 3.59
N GLU A 162 28.17 -11.25 2.72
CA GLU A 162 29.43 -11.19 1.98
C GLU A 162 29.76 -9.75 1.64
N VAL A 163 31.05 -9.42 1.62
CA VAL A 163 31.59 -8.18 1.05
C VAL A 163 32.76 -8.53 0.17
N ASN A 164 32.76 -8.06 -1.08
CA ASN A 164 33.82 -8.24 -2.06
C ASN A 164 34.16 -6.90 -2.68
N VAL A 165 35.46 -6.56 -2.74
CA VAL A 165 35.97 -5.34 -3.35
C VAL A 165 36.97 -5.69 -4.43
N GLN A 166 36.69 -5.28 -5.65
CA GLN A 166 37.56 -5.52 -6.81
C GLN A 166 38.00 -4.20 -7.40
N PHE A 167 39.25 -4.15 -7.87
CA PHE A 167 39.75 -3.03 -8.66
C PHE A 167 39.34 -3.22 -10.12
N THR A 168 38.86 -2.17 -10.75
CA THR A 168 38.57 -2.12 -12.17
C THR A 168 39.03 -0.81 -12.78
N SER A 169 39.59 -0.90 -13.99
CA SER A 169 39.91 0.28 -14.78
C SER A 169 38.72 0.61 -15.72
N ASN A 170 38.25 1.83 -15.72
CA ASN A 170 37.22 2.32 -16.67
C ASN A 170 35.92 1.50 -16.68
N PRO A 171 35.23 1.32 -15.56
CA PRO A 171 33.98 0.61 -15.54
C PRO A 171 32.89 1.40 -16.30
N VAL A 172 32.18 0.67 -17.18
CA VAL A 172 30.88 1.08 -17.70
C VAL A 172 29.83 0.63 -16.69
N ASP A 173 28.86 1.48 -16.41
CA ASP A 173 27.71 1.17 -15.56
C ASP A 173 26.55 2.07 -15.97
N ILE A 174 25.49 1.50 -16.53
CA ILE A 174 24.31 2.23 -17.05
C ILE A 174 23.08 1.74 -16.34
N GLN A 175 22.57 2.56 -15.45
CA GLN A 175 21.41 2.30 -14.64
C GLN A 175 20.11 2.63 -15.39
N ALA A 176 19.13 1.72 -15.39
CA ALA A 176 17.73 2.07 -15.60
C ALA A 176 17.15 2.52 -14.25
N ALA A 177 17.01 3.83 -14.04
CA ALA A 177 16.77 4.38 -12.73
C ALA A 177 15.29 4.32 -12.30
N GLU A 178 14.39 4.81 -13.16
CA GLU A 178 12.96 4.86 -12.85
C GLU A 178 12.11 5.01 -14.11
N PHE A 179 10.84 4.61 -14.03
CA PHE A 179 9.83 4.98 -15.02
C PHE A 179 9.33 6.40 -14.77
N ILE A 180 9.28 7.21 -15.82
CA ILE A 180 8.62 8.51 -15.81
C ILE A 180 7.18 8.37 -16.29
N SER A 181 6.94 7.49 -17.27
CA SER A 181 5.63 7.12 -17.79
C SER A 181 5.63 5.65 -18.28
N PRO A 182 4.47 4.98 -18.32
CA PRO A 182 3.14 5.42 -17.87
C PRO A 182 2.97 5.44 -16.36
N VAL A 183 1.89 6.08 -15.89
CA VAL A 183 1.46 6.08 -14.48
C VAL A 183 0.03 5.51 -14.38
N THR A 184 -0.35 5.08 -13.19
CA THR A 184 -1.71 4.62 -12.89
C THR A 184 -2.73 5.72 -13.16
N ASP A 185 -3.70 5.48 -14.05
CA ASP A 185 -4.74 6.44 -14.42
C ASP A 185 -5.97 5.76 -15.04
N PHE A 186 -7.00 6.58 -15.31
CA PHE A 186 -8.16 6.18 -16.10
C PHE A 186 -7.91 6.30 -17.59
N GLY A 187 -8.57 5.45 -18.38
CA GLY A 187 -8.57 5.55 -19.84
C GLY A 187 -7.22 5.29 -20.50
N LEU A 188 -6.37 4.47 -19.86
CA LEU A 188 -5.12 4.02 -20.46
C LEU A 188 -5.41 3.19 -21.70
N ASP A 189 -4.57 3.35 -22.73
CA ASP A 189 -4.67 2.63 -24.00
C ASP A 189 -3.26 2.28 -24.50
N GLN A 190 -2.81 2.87 -25.59
CA GLN A 190 -1.45 2.73 -26.14
C GLN A 190 -0.55 3.81 -25.53
N GLU A 191 0.07 3.50 -24.39
CA GLU A 191 0.79 4.48 -23.60
C GLU A 191 2.24 4.68 -24.02
N THR A 192 2.73 5.91 -23.83
CA THR A 192 4.14 6.22 -24.05
C THR A 192 4.97 5.73 -22.89
N VAL A 193 6.03 4.99 -23.17
CA VAL A 193 6.98 4.52 -22.15
C VAL A 193 8.21 5.43 -22.14
N THR A 194 8.49 6.06 -20.99
CA THR A 194 9.66 6.89 -20.77
C THR A 194 10.37 6.41 -19.51
N VAL A 195 11.68 6.20 -19.62
CA VAL A 195 12.54 5.72 -18.55
C VAL A 195 13.71 6.67 -18.35
N LYS A 196 14.02 6.99 -17.12
CA LYS A 196 15.23 7.73 -16.73
C LYS A 196 16.40 6.77 -16.70
N VAL A 197 17.48 7.10 -17.40
CA VAL A 197 18.72 6.36 -17.46
C VAL A 197 19.86 7.22 -16.94
N LYS A 198 20.78 6.59 -16.17
CA LYS A 198 21.96 7.26 -15.60
C LYS A 198 23.22 6.51 -15.97
N ASN A 199 24.31 7.25 -16.18
CA ASN A 199 25.64 6.70 -16.24
C ASN A 199 26.28 6.76 -14.85
N THR A 200 26.31 5.66 -14.15
CA THR A 200 26.91 5.50 -12.82
C THR A 200 28.35 4.96 -12.89
N GLY A 201 28.82 4.67 -14.10
CA GLY A 201 30.21 4.34 -14.39
C GLY A 201 31.19 5.52 -14.34
N ASN A 202 32.42 5.29 -14.77
CA ASN A 202 33.45 6.33 -14.81
C ASN A 202 33.98 6.61 -16.22
N VAL A 203 33.29 6.15 -17.26
CA VAL A 203 33.56 6.46 -18.67
C VAL A 203 32.30 6.93 -19.38
N ASP A 204 32.47 7.81 -20.37
CA ASP A 204 31.36 8.22 -21.24
C ASP A 204 30.92 7.04 -22.09
N VAL A 205 29.60 6.81 -22.17
CA VAL A 205 29.02 5.76 -22.97
C VAL A 205 28.32 6.36 -24.20
N ASN A 206 28.67 5.89 -25.39
CA ASN A 206 28.16 6.45 -26.64
C ASN A 206 26.95 5.71 -27.19
N SER A 207 26.78 4.43 -26.81
CA SER A 207 25.65 3.61 -27.25
C SER A 207 25.41 2.47 -26.26
N PHE A 208 24.14 2.12 -26.04
CA PHE A 208 23.70 0.97 -25.25
C PHE A 208 22.30 0.57 -25.71
N ASP A 209 21.89 -0.63 -25.38
CA ASP A 209 20.51 -1.09 -25.62
C ASP A 209 19.65 -0.84 -24.38
N ILE A 210 18.38 -0.47 -24.62
CA ILE A 210 17.36 -0.36 -23.59
C ILE A 210 16.14 -1.16 -24.02
N SER A 211 15.56 -1.90 -23.08
CA SER A 211 14.40 -2.76 -23.32
C SER A 211 13.30 -2.49 -22.32
N PHE A 212 12.05 -2.79 -22.67
CA PHE A 212 10.99 -2.91 -21.68
C PHE A 212 10.07 -4.10 -21.94
N SER A 213 9.44 -4.57 -20.87
CA SER A 213 8.45 -5.65 -20.86
C SER A 213 7.19 -5.24 -20.13
N ILE A 214 6.09 -5.92 -20.45
CA ILE A 214 4.81 -5.89 -19.74
C ILE A 214 4.49 -7.32 -19.34
N ASP A 215 4.18 -7.58 -18.07
CA ASP A 215 3.83 -8.90 -17.54
C ASP A 215 4.84 -9.98 -18.00
N GLU A 216 6.15 -9.67 -17.87
CA GLU A 216 7.29 -10.51 -18.27
C GLU A 216 7.48 -10.70 -19.78
N VAL A 217 6.60 -10.17 -20.64
CA VAL A 217 6.74 -10.24 -22.09
C VAL A 217 7.49 -9.02 -22.60
N THR A 218 8.67 -9.22 -23.19
CA THR A 218 9.45 -8.14 -23.81
C THR A 218 8.69 -7.54 -25.00
N ILE A 219 8.45 -6.23 -24.95
CA ILE A 219 7.71 -5.47 -25.97
C ILE A 219 8.69 -4.86 -26.98
N ALA A 220 9.78 -4.28 -26.50
CA ALA A 220 10.76 -3.63 -27.36
C ALA A 220 12.17 -3.73 -26.78
N THR A 221 13.15 -3.73 -27.69
CA THR A 221 14.57 -3.44 -27.44
C THR A 221 14.99 -2.41 -28.46
N GLU A 222 15.50 -1.27 -28.00
CA GLU A 222 15.92 -0.17 -28.85
C GLU A 222 17.36 0.24 -28.51
N THR A 223 18.14 0.61 -29.52
CA THR A 223 19.52 1.05 -29.33
C THR A 223 19.56 2.57 -29.16
N VAL A 224 20.05 3.02 -28.02
CA VAL A 224 20.34 4.43 -27.77
C VAL A 224 21.70 4.80 -28.34
N ASN A 225 21.72 5.72 -29.31
CA ASN A 225 22.94 6.21 -29.96
C ASN A 225 23.24 7.68 -29.56
N GLN A 226 22.92 8.04 -28.33
CA GLN A 226 23.17 9.34 -27.77
C GLN A 226 24.22 9.23 -26.66
N PRO A 227 25.31 10.03 -26.70
CA PRO A 227 26.31 10.00 -25.66
C PRO A 227 25.73 10.33 -24.29
N LEU A 228 26.09 9.51 -23.30
CA LEU A 228 25.74 9.70 -21.89
C LEU A 228 27.05 9.86 -21.11
N ALA A 229 27.37 11.09 -20.71
CA ALA A 229 28.60 11.40 -19.99
C ALA A 229 28.61 10.79 -18.59
N VAL A 230 29.79 10.63 -18.01
CA VAL A 230 29.96 10.20 -16.61
C VAL A 230 29.11 11.05 -15.67
N GLY A 231 28.29 10.39 -14.83
CA GLY A 231 27.34 11.05 -13.93
C GLY A 231 26.16 11.73 -14.62
N GLY A 232 26.05 11.58 -15.95
CA GLY A 232 24.94 12.14 -16.71
C GLY A 232 23.65 11.33 -16.58
N GLU A 233 22.53 12.01 -16.78
CA GLU A 233 21.19 11.43 -16.81
C GLU A 233 20.49 11.79 -18.11
N MET A 234 19.60 10.93 -18.58
CA MET A 234 18.72 11.20 -19.71
C MET A 234 17.36 10.53 -19.51
N GLU A 235 16.32 11.11 -20.08
CA GLU A 235 15.03 10.47 -20.23
C GLU A 235 14.94 9.86 -21.63
N TYR A 236 14.78 8.55 -21.69
CA TYR A 236 14.59 7.83 -22.96
C TYR A 236 13.12 7.49 -23.16
N THR A 237 12.56 7.96 -24.27
CA THR A 237 11.19 7.62 -24.67
C THR A 237 11.22 6.59 -25.77
N PHE A 238 10.63 5.42 -25.51
CA PHE A 238 10.54 4.34 -26.50
C PHE A 238 9.67 4.71 -27.70
N THR A 239 10.03 4.21 -28.85
CA THR A 239 9.19 4.29 -30.06
C THR A 239 7.98 3.37 -29.97
N ALA A 240 8.18 2.18 -29.38
CA ALA A 240 7.11 1.24 -29.09
C ALA A 240 6.24 1.75 -27.93
N LYS A 241 4.96 1.42 -28.02
CA LYS A 241 3.96 1.77 -26.99
C LYS A 241 3.67 0.59 -26.08
N ALA A 242 3.27 0.89 -24.85
CA ALA A 242 2.71 -0.08 -23.91
C ALA A 242 1.20 -0.18 -24.13
N ASP A 243 0.69 -1.35 -24.48
CA ASP A 243 -0.74 -1.62 -24.53
C ASP A 243 -1.25 -1.87 -23.10
N LEU A 244 -1.90 -0.87 -22.51
CA LEU A 244 -2.50 -0.91 -21.19
C LEU A 244 -4.02 -0.79 -21.27
N SER A 245 -4.63 -1.18 -22.40
CA SER A 245 -6.05 -0.96 -22.70
C SER A 245 -7.01 -1.85 -21.90
N GLU A 246 -6.53 -2.92 -21.25
CA GLU A 246 -7.38 -3.79 -20.43
C GLU A 246 -7.76 -3.10 -19.11
N PRO A 247 -9.06 -2.71 -18.93
CA PRO A 247 -9.48 -1.96 -17.75
C PRO A 247 -9.44 -2.82 -16.47
N ARG A 248 -9.21 -2.19 -15.35
CA ARG A 248 -9.14 -2.83 -14.01
C ARG A 248 -8.00 -3.84 -13.86
N LYS A 249 -6.99 -3.73 -14.71
CA LYS A 249 -5.80 -4.57 -14.68
C LYS A 249 -4.60 -3.78 -14.19
N THR A 250 -3.83 -4.38 -13.31
CA THR A 250 -2.49 -3.93 -12.94
C THR A 250 -1.48 -4.59 -13.87
N PHE A 251 -0.71 -3.79 -14.57
CA PHE A 251 0.35 -4.22 -15.48
C PHE A 251 1.69 -4.09 -14.77
N ALA A 252 2.48 -5.15 -14.74
CA ALA A 252 3.84 -5.12 -14.24
C ALA A 252 4.80 -4.72 -15.37
N LEU A 253 5.28 -3.48 -15.36
CA LEU A 253 6.27 -2.98 -16.32
C LEU A 253 7.68 -3.14 -15.74
N LYS A 254 8.61 -3.58 -16.58
CA LYS A 254 10.03 -3.62 -16.26
C LYS A 254 10.82 -3.05 -17.42
N ALA A 255 11.79 -2.17 -17.13
CA ALA A 255 12.75 -1.69 -18.12
C ALA A 255 14.17 -2.05 -17.69
N TRP A 256 15.06 -2.28 -18.67
CA TRP A 256 16.45 -2.56 -18.37
C TRP A 256 17.37 -2.08 -19.49
N THR A 257 18.58 -1.69 -19.10
CA THR A 257 19.69 -1.36 -19.98
C THR A 257 20.55 -2.60 -20.26
N THR A 258 21.27 -2.60 -21.35
CA THR A 258 22.23 -3.66 -21.68
C THR A 258 23.45 -3.05 -22.39
N HIS A 259 24.63 -3.27 -21.82
CA HIS A 259 25.90 -2.94 -22.45
C HIS A 259 26.90 -4.07 -22.19
N PRO A 260 27.71 -4.51 -23.18
CA PRO A 260 28.58 -5.67 -23.03
C PRO A 260 29.68 -5.52 -21.96
N ASP A 261 30.06 -4.27 -21.67
CA ASP A 261 31.11 -3.94 -20.69
C ASP A 261 30.52 -3.42 -19.37
N ASP A 262 29.19 -3.52 -19.16
CA ASP A 262 28.57 -3.12 -17.90
C ASP A 262 29.03 -4.03 -16.77
N VAL A 263 29.49 -3.39 -15.68
CA VAL A 263 30.07 -4.13 -14.54
C VAL A 263 29.03 -4.36 -13.43
N ASN A 264 27.86 -3.73 -13.53
CA ASN A 264 26.89 -3.69 -12.43
C ASN A 264 25.47 -4.08 -12.88
N SER A 265 25.24 -5.36 -13.07
CA SER A 265 23.93 -5.85 -13.43
C SER A 265 22.84 -5.71 -12.36
N THR A 266 23.16 -5.19 -11.17
CA THR A 266 22.18 -5.06 -10.08
C THR A 266 21.31 -3.82 -10.18
N ASN A 267 21.72 -2.81 -10.97
CA ASN A 267 21.00 -1.56 -11.20
C ASN A 267 20.53 -1.38 -12.65
N ASP A 268 20.78 -2.36 -13.52
CA ASP A 268 20.40 -2.30 -14.93
C ASP A 268 18.88 -2.19 -15.13
N ALA A 269 18.04 -2.57 -14.14
CA ALA A 269 16.61 -2.66 -14.30
C ALA A 269 15.85 -1.88 -13.25
N CYS A 270 14.72 -1.29 -13.66
CA CYS A 270 13.69 -0.75 -12.80
C CYS A 270 12.31 -1.34 -13.14
N SER A 271 11.38 -1.29 -12.22
CA SER A 271 10.02 -1.81 -12.39
C SER A 271 8.99 -0.86 -11.79
N VAL A 272 7.79 -0.88 -12.35
CA VAL A 272 6.63 -0.16 -11.84
C VAL A 272 5.36 -0.97 -12.11
N ASN A 273 4.43 -0.93 -11.18
CA ASN A 273 3.07 -1.43 -11.40
C ASN A 273 2.18 -0.27 -11.83
N VAL A 274 1.49 -0.42 -12.97
CA VAL A 274 0.58 0.56 -13.54
C VAL A 274 -0.81 -0.02 -13.59
N LEU A 275 -1.74 0.56 -12.86
CA LEU A 275 -3.14 0.16 -12.83
C LEU A 275 -3.95 0.97 -13.84
N HIS A 276 -4.62 0.29 -14.78
CA HIS A 276 -5.66 0.91 -15.60
C HIS A 276 -6.95 1.04 -14.80
N LYS A 277 -7.18 2.19 -14.18
CA LYS A 277 -8.42 2.47 -13.44
C LYS A 277 -9.59 2.57 -14.42
N ALA A 278 -10.70 1.94 -14.08
CA ALA A 278 -11.94 2.07 -14.85
C ALA A 278 -13.13 2.20 -13.90
N PRO A 279 -14.12 3.06 -14.24
CA PRO A 279 -15.32 3.18 -13.42
C PRO A 279 -16.12 1.87 -13.42
N ALA A 280 -16.81 1.64 -12.32
CA ALA A 280 -17.81 0.59 -12.22
C ALA A 280 -19.06 0.97 -13.00
N SER A 281 -19.97 0.00 -13.19
CA SER A 281 -21.30 0.20 -13.71
C SER A 281 -22.36 -0.14 -12.66
N VAL A 282 -23.57 0.34 -12.87
CA VAL A 282 -24.73 -0.06 -12.07
C VAL A 282 -25.34 -1.36 -12.67
N PRO A 283 -25.72 -2.38 -11.88
CA PRO A 283 -25.61 -2.45 -10.42
C PRO A 283 -24.17 -2.60 -9.95
N TYR A 284 -23.80 -1.91 -8.88
CA TYR A 284 -22.53 -2.00 -8.21
C TYR A 284 -22.67 -2.80 -6.92
N VAL A 285 -21.78 -3.75 -6.70
CA VAL A 285 -21.73 -4.59 -5.49
C VAL A 285 -20.26 -4.65 -5.03
N MET A 286 -20.02 -4.45 -3.75
CA MET A 286 -18.70 -4.50 -3.14
C MET A 286 -18.80 -5.11 -1.74
N GLY A 287 -18.27 -6.30 -1.56
CA GLY A 287 -18.11 -7.00 -0.28
C GLY A 287 -16.68 -6.92 0.27
N PHE A 288 -15.80 -6.15 -0.40
CA PHE A 288 -14.39 -5.95 -0.04
C PHE A 288 -13.50 -7.20 -0.08
N GLU A 289 -13.98 -8.29 -0.67
CA GLU A 289 -13.29 -9.58 -0.68
C GLU A 289 -12.01 -9.56 -1.54
N ALA A 290 -11.08 -10.49 -1.24
CA ALA A 290 -9.77 -10.57 -1.91
C ALA A 290 -9.83 -10.76 -3.44
N ASN A 291 -10.95 -11.23 -3.98
CA ASN A 291 -11.18 -11.43 -5.41
C ASN A 291 -11.96 -10.27 -6.06
N GLU A 292 -12.29 -9.23 -5.31
CA GLU A 292 -12.96 -8.04 -5.81
C GLU A 292 -11.97 -6.93 -6.15
N TYR A 293 -12.40 -5.97 -6.95
CA TYR A 293 -11.56 -4.85 -7.37
C TYR A 293 -11.55 -3.74 -6.31
N THR A 294 -10.71 -3.90 -5.30
CA THR A 294 -10.55 -2.93 -4.20
C THR A 294 -9.50 -1.84 -4.48
N ASP A 295 -8.65 -2.02 -5.49
CA ASP A 295 -7.62 -1.03 -5.89
C ASP A 295 -8.20 0.30 -6.40
N GLY A 296 -9.51 0.32 -6.70
CA GLY A 296 -10.25 1.54 -7.06
C GLY A 296 -10.67 2.41 -5.88
N ILE A 297 -10.61 1.89 -4.64
CA ILE A 297 -10.95 2.62 -3.43
C ILE A 297 -9.82 3.59 -3.09
N THR A 298 -10.18 4.83 -2.78
CA THR A 298 -9.20 5.84 -2.37
C THR A 298 -9.44 6.23 -0.92
N MET A 299 -8.39 6.14 -0.11
CA MET A 299 -8.45 6.46 1.32
C MET A 299 -7.69 7.76 1.60
N PHE A 300 -8.24 8.60 2.48
CA PHE A 300 -7.66 9.88 2.86
C PHE A 300 -7.66 10.00 4.38
N ASN A 301 -6.49 10.22 4.95
CA ASN A 301 -6.30 10.61 6.34
C ASN A 301 -5.98 12.12 6.32
N LEU A 302 -6.98 12.98 6.61
CA LEU A 302 -6.85 14.43 6.43
C LEU A 302 -6.18 15.13 7.61
N ASN A 303 -6.02 14.45 8.72
CA ASN A 303 -5.36 14.96 9.94
C ASN A 303 -3.97 14.34 10.16
N GLU A 304 -3.54 13.42 9.26
CA GLU A 304 -2.21 12.81 9.25
C GLU A 304 -1.85 12.14 10.59
N ASP A 305 -2.84 11.54 11.26
CA ASP A 305 -2.66 10.80 12.51
C ASP A 305 -2.51 9.28 12.29
N GLU A 306 -2.58 8.47 13.38
CA GLU A 306 -2.47 7.02 13.30
C GLU A 306 -3.79 6.33 12.91
N GLY A 307 -4.93 7.03 13.01
CA GLY A 307 -6.24 6.55 12.59
C GLY A 307 -6.34 6.49 11.06
N ASN A 308 -6.98 5.45 10.53
CA ASN A 308 -7.13 5.30 9.08
C ASN A 308 -8.18 4.26 8.70
N TRP A 309 -8.76 4.39 7.52
CA TRP A 309 -9.49 3.32 6.85
C TRP A 309 -8.52 2.31 6.24
N ASP A 310 -8.88 1.03 6.32
CA ASP A 310 -8.14 -0.07 5.68
C ASP A 310 -9.11 -1.21 5.32
N LEU A 311 -8.67 -2.10 4.43
CA LEU A 311 -9.33 -3.38 4.19
C LEU A 311 -8.86 -4.37 5.26
N TYR A 312 -9.78 -4.70 6.17
CA TYR A 312 -9.45 -5.52 7.32
C TYR A 312 -9.85 -6.98 7.13
N THR A 313 -8.94 -7.87 7.46
CA THR A 313 -9.17 -9.30 7.62
C THR A 313 -8.34 -9.83 8.77
N ASP A 314 -8.90 -10.69 9.60
CA ASP A 314 -8.19 -11.40 10.65
C ASP A 314 -8.73 -12.83 10.75
N PRO A 315 -7.89 -13.87 10.61
CA PRO A 315 -8.32 -15.25 10.65
C PRO A 315 -8.81 -15.71 12.04
N TRP A 316 -8.58 -14.91 13.08
CA TRP A 316 -8.93 -15.22 14.47
C TRP A 316 -10.09 -14.36 14.99
N TRP A 317 -10.28 -13.18 14.41
CA TRP A 317 -11.30 -12.22 14.82
C TRP A 317 -11.87 -11.51 13.59
N SER A 318 -12.87 -12.10 12.97
CA SER A 318 -13.54 -11.47 11.85
C SER A 318 -14.36 -10.27 12.30
N LEU A 319 -14.12 -9.11 11.66
CA LEU A 319 -14.98 -7.93 11.73
C LEU A 319 -15.95 -7.87 10.56
N ALA A 320 -15.84 -8.73 9.55
CA ALA A 320 -16.68 -8.74 8.36
C ALA A 320 -18.15 -9.14 8.70
N HIS A 321 -19.10 -8.51 8.01
CA HIS A 321 -20.51 -8.92 8.03
C HIS A 321 -20.69 -10.21 7.24
N THR A 322 -20.15 -10.27 6.03
CA THR A 322 -20.05 -11.51 5.24
C THR A 322 -18.62 -11.71 4.76
N GLY A 323 -18.26 -12.93 4.35
CA GLY A 323 -16.94 -13.24 3.84
C GLY A 323 -15.81 -13.14 4.87
N ASP A 324 -14.64 -12.71 4.40
CA ASP A 324 -13.41 -12.63 5.18
C ASP A 324 -12.89 -11.20 5.38
N TYR A 325 -13.38 -10.22 4.59
CA TYR A 325 -12.91 -8.84 4.57
C TYR A 325 -14.04 -7.84 4.80
N CYS A 326 -13.71 -6.69 5.36
CA CYS A 326 -14.58 -5.51 5.40
C CYS A 326 -13.75 -4.24 5.27
N LEU A 327 -14.39 -3.12 5.00
CA LEU A 327 -13.79 -1.80 5.11
C LEU A 327 -13.88 -1.35 6.57
N ALA A 328 -12.74 -1.20 7.25
CA ALA A 328 -12.68 -0.84 8.66
C ALA A 328 -11.86 0.44 8.90
N TYR A 329 -12.40 1.33 9.72
CA TYR A 329 -11.65 2.46 10.27
C TYR A 329 -11.05 2.06 11.62
N ASN A 330 -9.74 2.27 11.77
CA ASN A 330 -9.02 2.08 13.01
C ASN A 330 -8.76 3.43 13.68
N TYR A 331 -9.07 3.55 14.96
CA TYR A 331 -9.05 4.80 15.71
C TYR A 331 -7.64 5.30 16.06
N ASP A 332 -7.52 6.62 16.29
CA ASP A 332 -6.37 7.24 16.98
C ASP A 332 -6.71 7.54 18.43
N LYS A 333 -5.75 7.32 19.34
CA LYS A 333 -5.93 7.57 20.78
C LYS A 333 -5.95 9.04 21.18
N ASN A 334 -5.37 9.89 20.34
CA ASN A 334 -5.09 11.28 20.70
C ASN A 334 -5.91 12.26 19.85
N ASN A 335 -6.32 11.87 18.65
CA ASN A 335 -6.97 12.71 17.66
C ASN A 335 -8.33 12.17 17.29
N ASN A 336 -9.28 13.07 16.99
CA ASN A 336 -10.56 12.69 16.43
C ASN A 336 -10.39 12.28 14.96
N ALA A 337 -11.19 11.33 14.51
CA ALA A 337 -11.21 10.91 13.11
C ALA A 337 -11.53 12.08 12.17
N ASN A 338 -10.85 12.11 11.03
CA ASN A 338 -11.12 13.00 9.91
C ASN A 338 -10.70 12.30 8.60
N ASP A 339 -11.34 11.14 8.34
CA ASP A 339 -10.85 10.14 7.41
C ASP A 339 -11.92 9.71 6.44
N TRP A 340 -11.55 9.58 5.18
CA TRP A 340 -12.43 9.15 4.12
C TRP A 340 -11.99 7.85 3.49
N ALA A 341 -12.95 6.96 3.23
CA ALA A 341 -12.84 5.90 2.25
C ALA A 341 -13.84 6.19 1.12
N ILE A 342 -13.35 6.42 -0.08
CA ILE A 342 -14.15 6.76 -1.24
C ILE A 342 -14.07 5.61 -2.22
N LEU A 343 -15.21 5.01 -2.52
CA LEU A 343 -15.31 3.91 -3.48
C LEU A 343 -14.94 4.38 -4.89
N GLU A 344 -14.58 3.43 -5.74
CA GLU A 344 -14.29 3.70 -7.14
C GLU A 344 -15.44 4.45 -7.82
N PRO A 345 -15.15 5.25 -8.85
CA PRO A 345 -16.19 5.92 -9.63
C PRO A 345 -17.17 4.92 -10.25
N ILE A 346 -18.47 5.21 -10.14
CA ILE A 346 -19.56 4.40 -10.70
C ILE A 346 -20.22 5.20 -11.81
N THR A 347 -20.32 4.64 -13.02
CA THR A 347 -21.04 5.27 -14.13
C THR A 347 -22.54 5.05 -13.97
N VAL A 348 -23.27 6.15 -13.86
CA VAL A 348 -24.73 6.18 -13.89
C VAL A 348 -25.17 6.70 -15.26
N GLU A 349 -25.69 5.81 -16.10
CA GLU A 349 -26.03 6.12 -17.50
C GLU A 349 -27.42 6.79 -17.65
N GLU A 350 -28.32 6.59 -16.70
CA GLU A 350 -29.70 7.06 -16.79
C GLU A 350 -30.11 7.84 -15.55
N PRO A 351 -30.90 8.92 -15.70
CA PRO A 351 -31.52 9.55 -14.56
C PRO A 351 -32.55 8.63 -13.91
N GLY A 352 -32.78 8.79 -12.61
CA GLY A 352 -33.75 7.99 -11.87
C GLY A 352 -33.44 7.87 -10.40
N TYR A 353 -34.17 6.98 -9.75
CA TYR A 353 -33.94 6.65 -8.37
C TYR A 353 -32.98 5.46 -8.27
N TYR A 354 -32.06 5.57 -7.31
CA TYR A 354 -31.07 4.55 -6.99
C TYR A 354 -31.12 4.26 -5.50
N VAL A 355 -30.91 3.01 -5.11
CA VAL A 355 -30.76 2.64 -3.71
C VAL A 355 -29.27 2.38 -3.41
N LEU A 356 -28.80 2.97 -2.33
CA LEU A 356 -27.54 2.61 -1.69
C LEU A 356 -27.87 1.80 -0.44
N LYS A 357 -27.42 0.55 -0.41
CA LYS A 357 -27.49 -0.34 0.75
C LYS A 357 -26.07 -0.63 1.21
N PHE A 358 -25.87 -0.74 2.49
CA PHE A 358 -24.61 -1.21 3.08
C PHE A 358 -24.85 -1.66 4.52
N TRP A 359 -24.02 -2.52 5.02
CA TRP A 359 -24.01 -2.90 6.42
C TRP A 359 -22.94 -2.12 7.16
N TYR A 360 -23.24 -1.70 8.40
CA TYR A 360 -22.30 -0.98 9.23
C TYR A 360 -22.36 -1.45 10.67
N SER A 361 -21.24 -1.42 11.37
CA SER A 361 -21.13 -1.73 12.78
C SER A 361 -20.02 -0.89 13.43
N GLY A 362 -19.97 -0.90 14.74
CA GLY A 362 -18.93 -0.30 15.56
C GLY A 362 -18.77 -1.09 16.86
N ASP A 363 -18.12 -0.53 17.83
CA ASP A 363 -18.03 -1.10 19.17
C ASP A 363 -19.31 -0.79 19.98
N ASP A 364 -19.76 -1.71 20.84
CA ASP A 364 -20.94 -1.53 21.68
C ASP A 364 -20.73 -0.62 22.88
N THR A 365 -19.48 -0.30 23.20
CA THR A 365 -19.05 0.51 24.34
C THR A 365 -18.38 1.82 23.97
N HIS A 366 -17.88 1.94 22.73
CA HIS A 366 -17.19 3.09 22.18
C HIS A 366 -17.99 3.68 21.02
N PRO A 367 -18.63 4.84 21.22
CA PRO A 367 -19.58 5.38 20.23
C PRO A 367 -18.86 5.94 18.99
N GLU A 368 -19.17 5.38 17.85
CA GLU A 368 -18.65 5.79 16.55
C GLU A 368 -19.54 6.84 15.85
N LYS A 369 -18.97 7.52 14.84
CA LYS A 369 -19.67 8.47 14.00
C LYS A 369 -19.31 8.24 12.53
N LEU A 370 -20.32 7.96 11.72
CA LEU A 370 -20.22 7.72 10.29
C LEU A 370 -21.12 8.66 9.53
N ALA A 371 -20.61 9.31 8.50
CA ALA A 371 -21.44 9.99 7.52
C ALA A 371 -21.14 9.47 6.11
N VAL A 372 -22.17 9.34 5.28
CA VAL A 372 -22.02 8.84 3.91
C VAL A 372 -22.46 9.93 2.94
N TYR A 373 -21.64 10.12 1.92
CA TYR A 373 -21.83 11.15 0.91
C TYR A 373 -21.70 10.57 -0.50
N TYR A 374 -22.11 11.34 -1.49
CA TYR A 374 -21.69 11.11 -2.86
C TYR A 374 -21.21 12.40 -3.54
N GLY A 375 -20.30 12.21 -4.50
CA GLY A 375 -19.75 13.25 -5.35
C GLY A 375 -19.50 12.73 -6.76
N ASN A 376 -18.91 13.53 -7.62
CA ASN A 376 -18.59 13.15 -9.01
C ASN A 376 -17.12 12.81 -9.23
N GLU A 377 -16.27 12.98 -8.23
CA GLU A 377 -14.85 12.63 -8.23
C GLU A 377 -14.51 11.92 -6.91
N ALA A 378 -13.48 11.07 -6.92
CA ALA A 378 -13.03 10.33 -5.74
C ALA A 378 -12.11 11.19 -4.86
N THR A 379 -12.60 12.37 -4.43
CA THR A 379 -11.88 13.30 -3.54
C THR A 379 -12.82 13.79 -2.42
N PRO A 380 -12.31 14.09 -1.22
CA PRO A 380 -13.12 14.63 -0.11
C PRO A 380 -13.88 15.91 -0.48
N GLU A 381 -13.26 16.80 -1.27
CA GLU A 381 -13.85 18.06 -1.70
C GLU A 381 -15.06 17.87 -2.59
N SER A 382 -15.12 16.78 -3.33
CA SER A 382 -16.22 16.41 -4.22
C SER A 382 -17.41 15.81 -3.48
N MET A 383 -17.24 15.33 -2.24
CA MET A 383 -18.27 14.69 -1.41
C MET A 383 -19.27 15.72 -0.85
N THR A 384 -20.02 16.37 -1.71
CA THR A 384 -20.91 17.50 -1.34
C THR A 384 -22.35 17.10 -1.04
N ASN A 385 -22.78 15.90 -1.44
CA ASN A 385 -24.16 15.46 -1.27
C ASN A 385 -24.23 14.44 -0.13
N LYS A 386 -24.64 14.86 1.07
CA LYS A 386 -24.84 13.96 2.20
C LYS A 386 -26.00 13.01 1.93
N ILE A 387 -25.78 11.72 2.12
CA ILE A 387 -26.79 10.67 2.01
C ILE A 387 -27.40 10.39 3.38
N VAL A 388 -26.54 10.06 4.36
CA VAL A 388 -26.96 9.70 5.72
C VAL A 388 -25.83 10.01 6.70
N GLU A 389 -26.21 10.16 7.99
CA GLU A 389 -25.28 10.36 9.10
C GLU A 389 -25.77 9.55 10.31
N TYR A 390 -24.84 8.81 10.91
CA TYR A 390 -24.99 8.07 12.14
C TYR A 390 -24.02 8.66 13.16
N ALA A 391 -24.54 9.43 14.17
CA ALA A 391 -23.66 10.13 15.10
C ALA A 391 -24.37 10.50 16.41
N PRO A 392 -23.93 9.99 17.58
CA PRO A 392 -23.09 8.80 17.73
C PRO A 392 -23.93 7.51 17.71
N PHE A 393 -23.31 6.39 17.40
CA PHE A 393 -23.91 5.06 17.57
C PHE A 393 -22.91 4.13 18.26
N ALA A 394 -23.41 3.22 19.10
CA ALA A 394 -22.63 2.18 19.75
C ALA A 394 -23.34 0.84 19.47
N ARG A 395 -22.76 0.02 18.61
CA ARG A 395 -23.33 -1.26 18.15
C ARG A 395 -22.24 -2.24 17.78
N GLY A 396 -22.15 -3.33 18.53
CA GLY A 396 -21.29 -4.46 18.20
C GLY A 396 -21.86 -5.39 17.11
N GLU A 397 -23.13 -5.23 16.73
CA GLU A 397 -23.78 -6.00 15.66
C GLU A 397 -24.04 -5.12 14.43
N TYR A 398 -23.93 -5.72 13.24
CA TYR A 398 -24.20 -5.02 11.98
C TYR A 398 -25.66 -4.61 11.84
N GLU A 399 -25.88 -3.42 11.29
CA GLU A 399 -27.19 -2.91 10.88
C GLU A 399 -27.16 -2.54 9.41
N GLU A 400 -28.23 -2.89 8.68
CA GLU A 400 -28.38 -2.51 7.28
C GLU A 400 -28.84 -1.05 7.16
N SER A 401 -28.11 -0.29 6.37
CA SER A 401 -28.47 1.06 5.94
C SER A 401 -29.10 1.01 4.54
N ILE A 402 -30.28 1.57 4.36
CA ILE A 402 -30.97 1.64 3.06
C ILE A 402 -31.31 3.10 2.77
N ASN A 403 -30.75 3.64 1.68
CA ASN A 403 -30.88 5.05 1.32
C ASN A 403 -31.24 5.20 -0.15
N ILE A 404 -32.24 6.04 -0.44
CA ILE A 404 -32.65 6.32 -1.82
C ILE A 404 -32.07 7.66 -2.26
N ILE A 405 -31.50 7.67 -3.46
CA ILE A 405 -30.81 8.80 -4.07
C ILE A 405 -31.46 9.07 -5.43
N TYR A 406 -31.84 10.32 -5.69
CA TYR A 406 -32.30 10.72 -7.02
C TYR A 406 -31.15 11.32 -7.83
N ILE A 407 -30.80 10.67 -8.92
CA ILE A 407 -29.83 11.14 -9.90
C ILE A 407 -30.58 11.74 -11.08
N ASN A 408 -30.41 13.03 -11.32
CA ASN A 408 -31.21 13.80 -12.27
C ASN A 408 -30.72 13.76 -13.72
N GLN A 409 -29.48 13.29 -13.94
CA GLN A 409 -28.83 13.17 -15.26
C GLN A 409 -27.74 12.12 -15.23
N PRO A 410 -27.33 11.58 -16.40
CA PRO A 410 -26.15 10.71 -16.49
C PRO A 410 -24.93 11.40 -15.89
N GLN A 411 -24.22 10.70 -14.99
CA GLN A 411 -23.01 11.22 -14.35
C GLN A 411 -22.18 10.12 -13.72
N THR A 412 -20.96 10.44 -13.33
CA THR A 412 -20.15 9.64 -12.43
C THR A 412 -20.61 9.87 -10.99
N VAL A 413 -20.73 8.80 -10.22
CA VAL A 413 -21.05 8.82 -8.79
C VAL A 413 -19.92 8.12 -8.05
N CYS A 414 -19.28 8.81 -7.11
CA CYS A 414 -18.37 8.24 -6.12
C CYS A 414 -19.08 8.27 -4.77
N ILE A 415 -19.05 7.16 -4.04
CA ILE A 415 -19.66 7.05 -2.70
C ILE A 415 -18.53 7.12 -1.68
N GLY A 416 -18.63 8.04 -0.73
CA GLY A 416 -17.61 8.24 0.32
C GLY A 416 -18.16 7.96 1.71
N PHE A 417 -17.43 7.15 2.46
CA PHE A 417 -17.63 6.89 3.88
C PHE A 417 -16.68 7.78 4.68
N TYR A 418 -17.24 8.64 5.52
CA TYR A 418 -16.52 9.60 6.34
C TYR A 418 -16.57 9.20 7.81
N ALA A 419 -15.42 8.80 8.37
CA ALA A 419 -15.24 8.62 9.80
C ALA A 419 -14.93 9.97 10.45
N PHE A 420 -15.71 10.34 11.48
CA PHE A 420 -15.52 11.56 12.26
C PHE A 420 -15.74 11.34 13.77
N SER A 421 -15.47 10.13 14.22
CA SER A 421 -15.56 9.68 15.59
C SER A 421 -14.66 10.51 16.53
N ASP A 422 -15.01 10.55 17.81
CA ASP A 422 -14.13 11.12 18.79
C ASP A 422 -12.87 10.22 18.94
N LYS A 423 -11.83 10.75 19.50
CA LYS A 423 -10.60 10.00 19.74
C LYS A 423 -10.80 8.89 20.76
N ASP A 424 -9.95 7.86 20.70
CA ASP A 424 -9.91 6.75 21.65
C ASP A 424 -11.22 5.95 21.69
N GLU A 425 -11.97 5.94 20.57
CA GLU A 425 -13.07 5.02 20.33
C GLU A 425 -12.50 3.67 19.82
N ASN A 426 -13.21 2.90 18.99
CA ASN A 426 -12.71 1.60 18.55
C ASN A 426 -12.90 1.43 17.03
N TRP A 427 -13.39 0.27 16.59
CA TRP A 427 -13.57 -0.05 15.18
C TRP A 427 -14.91 0.49 14.66
N LEU A 428 -14.84 1.13 13.48
CA LEU A 428 -16.01 1.43 12.64
C LEU A 428 -15.88 0.59 11.38
N CYS A 429 -16.89 -0.24 11.09
CA CYS A 429 -16.87 -1.16 9.95
C CYS A 429 -18.01 -0.87 8.98
N VAL A 430 -17.72 -1.04 7.69
CA VAL A 430 -18.70 -1.01 6.59
C VAL A 430 -18.48 -2.24 5.72
N ASP A 431 -19.58 -2.86 5.28
CA ASP A 431 -19.52 -4.06 4.47
C ASP A 431 -20.73 -4.18 3.52
N ASP A 432 -20.64 -5.10 2.55
CA ASP A 432 -21.74 -5.48 1.64
C ASP A 432 -22.44 -4.27 1.00
N VAL A 433 -21.67 -3.42 0.33
CA VAL A 433 -22.20 -2.23 -0.33
C VAL A 433 -22.88 -2.60 -1.65
N VAL A 434 -24.13 -2.16 -1.82
CA VAL A 434 -24.92 -2.30 -3.07
C VAL A 434 -25.40 -0.94 -3.52
N PHE A 435 -25.13 -0.58 -4.78
CA PHE A 435 -25.71 0.60 -5.42
C PHE A 435 -26.39 0.20 -6.72
N GLU A 436 -27.69 0.28 -6.77
CA GLU A 436 -28.50 -0.20 -7.89
C GLU A 436 -29.67 0.74 -8.24
N LYS A 437 -30.09 0.70 -9.50
CA LYS A 437 -31.27 1.47 -9.96
C LYS A 437 -32.55 0.82 -9.46
N ILE A 438 -33.51 1.64 -9.02
CA ILE A 438 -34.83 1.19 -8.61
C ILE A 438 -35.82 1.43 -9.76
N ASP A 439 -36.73 0.48 -9.99
CA ASP A 439 -37.82 0.66 -10.93
C ASP A 439 -38.75 1.80 -10.47
N ALA A 440 -39.19 2.62 -11.42
CA ALA A 440 -40.03 3.78 -11.15
C ALA A 440 -41.42 3.45 -10.52
N GLU A 441 -41.80 2.17 -10.55
CA GLU A 441 -43.06 1.67 -9.98
C GLU A 441 -42.84 0.91 -8.66
N SER A 442 -41.64 0.97 -8.07
CA SER A 442 -41.34 0.22 -6.85
C SER A 442 -42.16 0.73 -5.66
N VAL A 443 -42.94 -0.15 -5.11
CA VAL A 443 -43.74 0.04 -3.87
C VAL A 443 -43.01 -0.68 -2.74
N ASP A 444 -42.61 0.02 -1.69
CA ASP A 444 -42.02 -0.55 -0.50
C ASP A 444 -42.51 0.17 0.76
N MET A 445 -43.28 -0.52 1.56
CA MET A 445 -43.88 0.01 2.78
C MET A 445 -43.43 -0.78 3.99
N ALA A 446 -42.86 -0.08 4.96
CA ALA A 446 -42.41 -0.66 6.24
C ALA A 446 -43.24 -0.10 7.41
N VAL A 447 -43.55 -0.97 8.38
CA VAL A 447 -44.05 -0.55 9.69
C VAL A 447 -42.85 -0.50 10.64
N LEU A 448 -42.53 0.69 11.15
CA LEU A 448 -41.44 0.84 12.12
C LEU A 448 -41.91 0.33 13.50
N PRO A 449 -40.95 0.02 14.42
CA PRO A 449 -41.29 -0.52 15.73
C PRO A 449 -42.32 0.29 16.49
N ILE A 450 -43.21 -0.40 17.19
CA ILE A 450 -44.16 0.24 18.10
C ILE A 450 -43.42 0.84 19.28
N THR A 451 -43.50 2.17 19.43
CA THR A 451 -42.79 2.91 20.50
C THR A 451 -43.63 3.05 21.78
N ASN A 452 -44.97 2.89 21.65
CA ASN A 452 -45.92 2.84 22.75
C ASN A 452 -47.08 1.89 22.38
N PRO A 453 -47.61 1.02 23.29
CA PRO A 453 -47.13 0.86 24.67
C PRO A 453 -45.81 0.18 24.75
N GLN A 454 -45.06 0.46 25.83
CA GLN A 454 -43.83 -0.27 26.13
C GLN A 454 -44.15 -1.73 26.56
N GLN A 455 -43.15 -2.57 26.65
CA GLN A 455 -43.21 -4.02 26.83
C GLN A 455 -44.16 -4.49 27.96
N TYR A 456 -44.41 -3.67 28.97
CA TYR A 456 -45.30 -3.99 30.09
C TYR A 456 -46.34 -2.87 30.33
N VAL A 457 -47.61 -3.23 30.41
CA VAL A 457 -48.71 -2.34 30.77
C VAL A 457 -49.56 -2.93 31.88
N HIS A 458 -50.14 -2.09 32.74
CA HIS A 458 -51.05 -2.55 33.80
C HIS A 458 -52.37 -3.01 33.21
N LYS A 459 -52.88 -4.13 33.72
CA LYS A 459 -54.21 -4.66 33.32
C LYS A 459 -55.29 -3.61 33.53
N GLY A 460 -56.09 -3.35 32.46
CA GLY A 460 -57.21 -2.39 32.49
C GLY A 460 -56.82 -0.95 32.25
N SER A 461 -55.54 -0.61 32.01
CA SER A 461 -55.16 0.71 31.59
C SER A 461 -55.44 0.88 30.08
N LYS A 462 -55.89 2.08 29.68
CA LYS A 462 -55.95 2.50 28.28
C LYS A 462 -54.57 3.11 27.94
N LYS A 463 -54.04 2.79 26.79
CA LYS A 463 -52.76 3.31 26.29
C LYS A 463 -52.92 3.63 24.80
N ASP A 464 -52.28 4.70 24.39
CA ASP A 464 -52.13 5.01 22.99
C ASP A 464 -51.15 4.01 22.35
N VAL A 465 -51.41 3.69 21.07
CA VAL A 465 -50.47 2.90 20.25
C VAL A 465 -49.72 3.86 19.34
N SER A 466 -48.41 3.96 19.52
CA SER A 466 -47.56 4.86 18.74
C SER A 466 -46.58 4.04 17.88
N PHE A 467 -46.56 4.32 16.61
CA PHE A 467 -45.64 3.73 15.63
C PHE A 467 -45.52 4.67 14.43
N ALA A 468 -44.59 4.41 13.52
CA ALA A 468 -44.50 5.11 12.25
C ALA A 468 -44.58 4.15 11.07
N LEU A 469 -45.07 4.65 9.94
CA LEU A 469 -44.98 4.00 8.63
C LEU A 469 -43.92 4.71 7.82
N ARG A 470 -43.13 3.96 7.10
CA ARG A 470 -42.13 4.48 6.16
C ARG A 470 -42.41 3.94 4.77
N ASN A 471 -42.58 4.84 3.80
CA ASN A 471 -42.58 4.47 2.39
C ASN A 471 -41.14 4.53 1.87
N LEU A 472 -40.53 3.38 1.71
CA LEU A 472 -39.15 3.22 1.15
C LEU A 472 -39.19 3.21 -0.39
N GLY A 473 -40.38 3.06 -0.99
CA GLY A 473 -40.58 3.08 -2.44
C GLY A 473 -40.51 4.50 -3.02
N ILE A 474 -40.59 4.57 -4.33
CA ILE A 474 -40.47 5.82 -5.12
C ILE A 474 -41.82 6.32 -5.65
N VAL A 475 -42.90 5.66 -5.29
CA VAL A 475 -44.28 6.05 -5.64
C VAL A 475 -45.12 6.22 -4.38
N ASP A 476 -46.12 7.07 -4.45
CA ASP A 476 -47.12 7.23 -3.38
C ASP A 476 -47.92 5.93 -3.22
N VAL A 477 -48.10 5.50 -2.00
CA VAL A 477 -48.84 4.27 -1.70
C VAL A 477 -50.14 4.57 -0.97
N THR A 478 -51.25 4.14 -1.58
CA THR A 478 -52.53 4.06 -0.90
C THR A 478 -52.78 2.63 -0.45
N SER A 479 -52.99 2.43 0.85
CA SER A 479 -53.19 1.11 1.45
C SER A 479 -54.10 1.17 2.65
N THR A 480 -54.50 0.01 3.17
CA THR A 480 -55.31 -0.06 4.41
C THR A 480 -54.40 -0.35 5.58
N LEU A 481 -54.33 0.58 6.53
CA LEU A 481 -53.71 0.38 7.83
C LEU A 481 -54.66 -0.33 8.77
N ARG A 482 -54.24 -1.46 9.34
CA ARG A 482 -54.95 -2.18 10.40
C ARG A 482 -54.08 -2.31 11.63
N VAL A 483 -54.64 -1.96 12.80
CA VAL A 483 -54.03 -2.26 14.08
C VAL A 483 -54.87 -3.32 14.77
N MET A 484 -54.23 -4.38 15.24
CA MET A 484 -54.89 -5.53 15.82
C MET A 484 -54.32 -5.81 17.22
N ILE A 485 -55.18 -6.30 18.10
CA ILE A 485 -54.81 -6.94 19.36
C ILE A 485 -55.29 -8.37 19.29
N ASP A 486 -54.37 -9.34 19.35
CA ASP A 486 -54.63 -10.74 19.04
C ASP A 486 -55.26 -10.87 17.64
N GLU A 487 -56.50 -11.31 17.52
CA GLU A 487 -57.23 -11.46 16.25
C GLU A 487 -58.25 -10.32 16.02
N ASP A 488 -58.45 -9.41 16.97
CA ASP A 488 -59.41 -8.34 16.92
C ASP A 488 -58.85 -7.08 16.26
N VAL A 489 -59.44 -6.58 15.19
CA VAL A 489 -59.11 -5.30 14.59
C VAL A 489 -59.63 -4.16 15.47
N ILE A 490 -58.73 -3.38 16.07
CA ILE A 490 -59.06 -2.25 16.94
C ILE A 490 -59.06 -0.90 16.21
N TYR A 491 -58.42 -0.86 15.04
CA TYR A 491 -58.38 0.32 14.17
C TYR A 491 -58.18 -0.10 12.72
N GLU A 492 -58.91 0.58 11.81
CA GLU A 492 -58.78 0.39 10.36
C GLU A 492 -59.03 1.74 9.66
N GLU A 493 -58.06 2.12 8.77
CA GLU A 493 -58.17 3.36 7.98
C GLU A 493 -57.50 3.16 6.62
N GLU A 494 -58.06 3.78 5.58
CA GLU A 494 -57.36 3.94 4.31
C GLU A 494 -56.36 5.09 4.42
N ILE A 495 -55.11 4.80 4.18
CA ILE A 495 -53.99 5.75 4.32
C ILE A 495 -53.32 6.00 2.98
N ASN A 496 -52.79 7.21 2.80
CA ASN A 496 -51.85 7.53 1.75
C ASN A 496 -50.51 7.95 2.39
N VAL A 497 -49.41 7.33 1.97
CA VAL A 497 -48.06 7.68 2.37
C VAL A 497 -47.29 8.04 1.13
N VAL A 498 -46.83 9.27 1.07
CA VAL A 498 -46.06 9.79 -0.07
C VAL A 498 -44.76 9.07 -0.21
N ALA A 499 -44.21 8.96 -1.41
CA ALA A 499 -42.88 8.39 -1.67
C ALA A 499 -41.83 8.99 -0.72
N GLN A 500 -41.01 8.13 -0.09
CA GLN A 500 -39.94 8.52 0.84
C GLN A 500 -40.43 9.15 2.16
N GLU A 501 -41.72 9.21 2.44
CA GLU A 501 -42.27 9.79 3.69
C GLU A 501 -42.11 8.82 4.87
N ILE A 502 -41.83 9.38 6.06
CA ILE A 502 -42.10 8.74 7.35
C ILE A 502 -43.33 9.42 7.95
N LYS A 503 -44.35 8.65 8.26
CA LYS A 503 -45.62 9.16 8.80
C LYS A 503 -45.88 8.53 10.17
N ASP A 504 -45.94 9.39 11.19
CA ASP A 504 -46.20 8.98 12.57
C ASP A 504 -47.69 8.76 12.82
N TYR A 505 -48.01 7.76 13.63
CA TYR A 505 -49.34 7.43 14.09
C TYR A 505 -49.39 7.33 15.61
N VAL A 506 -50.44 7.91 16.17
CA VAL A 506 -50.81 7.79 17.60
C VAL A 506 -52.28 7.50 17.66
N LEU A 507 -52.67 6.32 18.07
CA LEU A 507 -54.01 5.79 18.10
C LEU A 507 -54.51 5.59 19.53
#